data_73d521331ca6dec48ec9a154154f53b1
#
_entry.id   73d521331ca6dec48ec9a154154f53b1
#
_cell.length_a   1.000
_cell.length_b   1.000
_cell.length_c   1.000
_cell.angle_alpha   90.00
_cell.angle_beta   90.00
_cell.angle_gamma   90.00
#
_symmetry.space_group_name_H-M   'P 1'
#
loop_
_entity.id
_entity.type
_entity.pdbx_description
1 polymer ?
#
loop_
_entity_poly.entity_id
_entity_poly.type
_entity_poly.pdbx_seq_one_letter_code
_entity_poly.pdbx_strand_id
1 'polypeptide(L)'
;MKLHIVPARTGLAWVKSGIFVFRRQPLAMAALFFMTMAAMSMASMVPLVGPALALTLLPSATLAMMVASAEALQGRFPTPAVLLVAFRTGRQRLHHMLQLGALYAAGFLGIIALSSLLDGGLFAQVYLGGAPLTQETAENPDFQAAMWVAMALYLPLSLLFWHAPGLVHWHGVPPVKSLFFSIVACVRNIGAFTVYGLGWMAVFAIGGVLVSLLSGLLAVVGILPPGNVPGTMGGIMVGLAMVMATMFFSSIVFTFRDCFDPPEKPGTPEADNALPPPTEPGTD
;
A
#
# COMPACT_ATOMS: atom_id res chain seq x y z
N MET A 1 9.02 21.21 2.84
CA MET A 1 8.35 20.13 2.07
C MET A 1 7.51 20.76 0.98
N LYS A 2 7.86 20.55 -0.28
CA LYS A 2 7.10 21.02 -1.46
C LYS A 2 6.44 19.82 -2.13
N LEU A 3 5.28 20.04 -2.74
CA LEU A 3 4.57 19.04 -3.53
C LEU A 3 4.96 19.21 -5.00
N HIS A 4 5.38 18.12 -5.63
CA HIS A 4 5.70 18.07 -7.06
C HIS A 4 4.53 17.49 -7.86
N ILE A 5 4.30 18.07 -9.04
CA ILE A 5 3.36 17.55 -10.02
C ILE A 5 4.17 16.86 -11.10
N VAL A 6 3.89 15.58 -11.31
CA VAL A 6 4.64 14.74 -12.25
C VAL A 6 3.80 14.41 -13.49
N PRO A 7 4.43 14.21 -14.66
CA PRO A 7 3.70 13.82 -15.87
C PRO A 7 3.09 12.42 -15.73
N ALA A 8 1.96 12.17 -16.40
CA ALA A 8 1.21 10.91 -16.33
C ALA A 8 2.06 9.66 -16.61
N ARG A 9 3.03 9.74 -17.55
CA ARG A 9 3.97 8.65 -17.87
C ARG A 9 4.79 8.16 -16.67
N THR A 10 4.96 8.99 -15.64
CA THR A 10 5.69 8.61 -14.41
C THR A 10 5.00 7.45 -13.69
N GLY A 11 3.68 7.31 -13.82
CA GLY A 11 2.95 6.17 -13.26
C GLY A 11 3.50 4.81 -13.73
N LEU A 12 3.83 4.69 -15.02
CA LEU A 12 4.45 3.46 -15.54
C LEU A 12 5.89 3.26 -15.03
N ALA A 13 6.63 4.35 -14.81
CA ALA A 13 7.96 4.28 -14.19
C ALA A 13 7.88 3.75 -12.75
N TRP A 14 6.87 4.14 -11.99
CA TRP A 14 6.65 3.62 -10.63
C TRP A 14 6.40 2.10 -10.61
N VAL A 15 5.56 1.58 -11.56
CA VAL A 15 5.34 0.14 -11.72
C VAL A 15 6.66 -0.58 -12.00
N LYS A 16 7.42 -0.11 -13.01
CA LYS A 16 8.71 -0.70 -13.36
C LYS A 16 9.70 -0.68 -12.20
N SER A 17 9.73 0.41 -11.44
CA SER A 17 10.62 0.56 -10.28
C SER A 17 10.27 -0.41 -9.15
N GLY A 18 8.98 -0.65 -8.88
CA GLY A 18 8.54 -1.66 -7.90
C GLY A 18 8.98 -3.06 -8.29
N ILE A 19 8.77 -3.45 -9.55
CA ILE A 19 9.23 -4.74 -10.07
C ILE A 19 10.76 -4.86 -10.00
N PHE A 20 11.48 -3.79 -10.35
CA PHE A 20 12.94 -3.76 -10.31
C PHE A 20 13.50 -3.95 -8.90
N VAL A 21 12.96 -3.25 -7.90
CA VAL A 21 13.39 -3.39 -6.49
C VAL A 21 13.13 -4.80 -5.97
N PHE A 22 11.95 -5.34 -6.24
CA PHE A 22 11.64 -6.71 -5.88
C PHE A 22 12.66 -7.69 -6.49
N ARG A 23 12.98 -7.56 -7.77
CA ARG A 23 13.95 -8.44 -8.46
C ARG A 23 15.37 -8.36 -7.92
N ARG A 24 15.74 -7.27 -7.25
CA ARG A 24 17.08 -7.16 -6.61
C ARG A 24 17.19 -8.07 -5.38
N GLN A 25 16.14 -8.19 -4.60
CA GLN A 25 16.12 -8.96 -3.35
C GLN A 25 14.78 -9.67 -3.14
N PRO A 26 14.41 -10.60 -4.03
CA PRO A 26 13.06 -11.15 -4.08
C PRO A 26 12.68 -11.91 -2.80
N LEU A 27 13.60 -12.71 -2.26
CA LEU A 27 13.36 -13.49 -1.05
C LEU A 27 13.20 -12.60 0.19
N ALA A 28 14.04 -11.56 0.34
CA ALA A 28 13.93 -10.65 1.47
C ALA A 28 12.61 -9.86 1.43
N MET A 29 12.26 -9.29 0.25
CA MET A 29 11.03 -8.53 0.09
C MET A 29 9.78 -9.39 0.28
N ALA A 30 9.76 -10.60 -0.29
CA ALA A 30 8.68 -11.55 -0.09
C ALA A 30 8.56 -11.97 1.38
N ALA A 31 9.69 -12.33 2.04
CA ALA A 31 9.69 -12.70 3.45
C ALA A 31 9.13 -11.59 4.35
N LEU A 32 9.54 -10.34 4.13
CA LEU A 32 9.02 -9.20 4.89
C LEU A 32 7.52 -9.01 4.67
N PHE A 33 7.04 -9.15 3.44
CA PHE A 33 5.62 -9.06 3.14
C PHE A 33 4.83 -10.19 3.83
N PHE A 34 5.32 -11.43 3.74
CA PHE A 34 4.69 -12.57 4.43
C PHE A 34 4.69 -12.41 5.95
N MET A 35 5.79 -11.94 6.54
CA MET A 35 5.85 -11.65 7.98
C MET A 35 4.84 -10.56 8.39
N THR A 36 4.67 -9.54 7.55
CA THR A 36 3.65 -8.51 7.76
C THR A 36 2.24 -9.10 7.72
N MET A 37 1.95 -9.92 6.70
CA MET A 37 0.65 -10.60 6.59
C MET A 37 0.41 -11.53 7.77
N ALA A 38 1.41 -12.30 8.19
CA ALA A 38 1.32 -13.18 9.36
C ALA A 38 1.03 -12.40 10.64
N ALA A 39 1.73 -11.27 10.86
CA ALA A 39 1.48 -10.40 12.03
C ALA A 39 0.06 -9.84 12.04
N MET A 40 -0.45 -9.40 10.87
CA MET A 40 -1.82 -8.90 10.75
C MET A 40 -2.85 -10.04 10.94
N SER A 41 -2.58 -11.23 10.40
CA SER A 41 -3.44 -12.41 10.61
C SER A 41 -3.47 -12.83 12.08
N MET A 42 -2.33 -12.83 12.78
CA MET A 42 -2.30 -13.09 14.22
C MET A 42 -3.07 -12.02 15.01
N ALA A 43 -2.92 -10.75 14.66
CA ALA A 43 -3.68 -9.67 15.28
C ALA A 43 -5.19 -9.84 15.05
N SER A 44 -5.61 -10.29 13.88
CA SER A 44 -7.04 -10.51 13.55
C SER A 44 -7.69 -11.65 14.34
N MET A 45 -6.88 -12.57 14.91
CA MET A 45 -7.39 -13.70 15.72
C MET A 45 -7.84 -13.28 17.12
N VAL A 46 -7.53 -12.05 17.56
CA VAL A 46 -7.97 -11.58 18.88
C VAL A 46 -9.49 -11.42 18.90
N PRO A 47 -10.22 -12.10 19.79
CA PRO A 47 -11.68 -12.02 19.84
C PRO A 47 -12.18 -10.57 19.95
N LEU A 48 -13.26 -10.25 19.26
CA LEU A 48 -13.97 -8.96 19.25
C LEU A 48 -13.20 -7.80 18.59
N VAL A 49 -11.91 -7.64 18.86
CA VAL A 49 -11.12 -6.47 18.42
C VAL A 49 -10.10 -6.81 17.32
N GLY A 50 -9.95 -8.07 16.97
CA GLY A 50 -8.92 -8.56 16.06
C GLY A 50 -8.90 -7.87 14.70
N PRO A 51 -10.03 -7.76 13.99
CA PRO A 51 -10.08 -7.05 12.71
C PRO A 51 -9.65 -5.58 12.84
N ALA A 52 -10.07 -4.88 13.88
CA ALA A 52 -9.67 -3.50 14.14
C ALA A 52 -8.16 -3.38 14.42
N LEU A 53 -7.59 -4.33 15.21
CA LEU A 53 -6.16 -4.37 15.48
C LEU A 53 -5.35 -4.62 14.20
N ALA A 54 -5.75 -5.58 13.38
CA ALA A 54 -5.10 -5.86 12.11
C ALA A 54 -5.12 -4.63 11.18
N LEU A 55 -6.28 -3.96 11.06
CA LEU A 55 -6.41 -2.74 10.29
C LEU A 55 -5.54 -1.58 10.82
N THR A 56 -5.41 -1.47 12.14
CA THR A 56 -4.54 -0.45 12.78
C THR A 56 -3.07 -0.63 12.42
N LEU A 57 -2.63 -1.84 12.12
CA LEU A 57 -1.26 -2.14 11.70
C LEU A 57 -0.96 -1.77 10.25
N LEU A 58 -1.97 -1.60 9.39
CA LEU A 58 -1.78 -1.45 7.94
C LEU A 58 -0.92 -0.23 7.56
N PRO A 59 -1.09 0.98 8.12
CA PRO A 59 -0.21 2.11 7.81
C PRO A 59 1.25 1.84 8.21
N SER A 60 1.48 1.16 9.34
CA SER A 60 2.82 0.75 9.77
C SER A 60 3.43 -0.30 8.84
N ALA A 61 2.63 -1.24 8.36
CA ALA A 61 3.02 -2.25 7.38
C ALA A 61 3.42 -1.61 6.04
N THR A 62 2.62 -0.66 5.56
CA THR A 62 2.93 0.11 4.34
C THR A 62 4.26 0.87 4.50
N LEU A 63 4.46 1.55 5.63
CA LEU A 63 5.72 2.22 5.93
C LEU A 63 6.90 1.25 5.92
N ALA A 64 6.77 0.09 6.57
CA ALA A 64 7.83 -0.92 6.61
C ALA A 64 8.24 -1.36 5.19
N MET A 65 7.29 -1.62 4.30
CA MET A 65 7.57 -1.96 2.90
C MET A 65 8.22 -0.81 2.13
N MET A 66 7.83 0.44 2.40
CA MET A 66 8.48 1.62 1.81
C MET A 66 9.94 1.73 2.26
N VAL A 67 10.23 1.55 3.54
CA VAL A 67 11.60 1.59 4.08
C VAL A 67 12.43 0.42 3.57
N ALA A 68 11.88 -0.81 3.56
CA ALA A 68 12.54 -1.98 2.98
C ALA A 68 12.94 -1.74 1.52
N SER A 69 12.04 -1.15 0.74
CA SER A 69 12.29 -0.82 -0.67
C SER A 69 13.40 0.24 -0.82
N ALA A 70 13.41 1.25 0.07
CA ALA A 70 14.47 2.26 0.08
C ALA A 70 15.84 1.67 0.46
N GLU A 71 15.91 0.72 1.39
CA GLU A 71 17.15 0.00 1.73
C GLU A 71 17.63 -0.88 0.58
N ALA A 72 16.72 -1.65 -0.04
CA ALA A 72 17.05 -2.49 -1.20
C ALA A 72 17.59 -1.66 -2.38
N LEU A 73 17.07 -0.46 -2.62
CA LEU A 73 17.59 0.47 -3.62
C LEU A 73 19.05 0.89 -3.35
N GLN A 74 19.42 1.06 -2.08
CA GLN A 74 20.77 1.40 -1.64
C GLN A 74 21.72 0.19 -1.60
N GLY A 75 21.27 -0.99 -2.06
CA GLY A 75 22.03 -2.22 -2.03
C GLY A 75 22.13 -2.86 -0.62
N ARG A 76 21.41 -2.32 0.36
CA ARG A 76 21.34 -2.90 1.72
C ARG A 76 20.30 -4.00 1.76
N PHE A 77 20.60 -5.05 2.54
CA PHE A 77 19.65 -6.15 2.76
C PHE A 77 18.58 -5.71 3.80
N PRO A 78 17.30 -5.60 3.43
CA PRO A 78 16.27 -5.23 4.37
C PRO A 78 16.02 -6.39 5.35
N THR A 79 16.32 -6.15 6.61
CA THR A 79 16.14 -7.15 7.68
C THR A 79 14.73 -7.06 8.29
N PRO A 80 14.26 -8.10 9.01
CA PRO A 80 12.99 -8.05 9.74
C PRO A 80 12.85 -6.89 10.73
N ALA A 81 13.96 -6.27 11.14
CA ALA A 81 13.93 -5.08 11.98
C ALA A 81 13.21 -3.89 11.34
N VAL A 82 13.11 -3.86 9.99
CA VAL A 82 12.36 -2.84 9.23
C VAL A 82 10.87 -2.87 9.58
N LEU A 83 10.31 -4.03 9.93
CA LEU A 83 8.90 -4.13 10.34
C LEU A 83 8.59 -3.34 11.63
N LEU A 84 9.62 -3.11 12.44
CA LEU A 84 9.52 -2.35 13.68
C LEU A 84 9.85 -0.87 13.50
N VAL A 85 10.09 -0.39 12.28
CA VAL A 85 10.52 0.99 12.03
C VAL A 85 9.54 2.02 12.58
N ALA A 86 8.23 1.78 12.42
CA ALA A 86 7.18 2.66 12.95
C ALA A 86 7.22 2.80 14.48
N PHE A 87 7.72 1.76 15.18
CA PHE A 87 7.74 1.67 16.64
C PHE A 87 9.07 2.17 17.25
N ARG A 88 10.11 2.39 16.44
CA ARG A 88 11.47 2.76 16.90
C ARG A 88 11.84 4.22 16.66
N THR A 89 10.97 5.03 16.05
CA THR A 89 11.26 6.41 15.62
C THR A 89 11.03 7.47 16.69
N GLY A 90 10.87 7.08 17.93
CA GLY A 90 10.61 7.99 19.06
C GLY A 90 9.13 8.09 19.43
N ARG A 91 8.87 8.50 20.67
CA ARG A 91 7.54 8.44 21.29
C ARG A 91 6.48 9.24 20.56
N GLN A 92 6.84 10.42 20.05
CA GLN A 92 5.90 11.27 19.31
C GLN A 92 5.49 10.65 17.95
N ARG A 93 6.45 10.15 17.17
CA ARG A 93 6.17 9.51 15.88
C ARG A 93 5.40 8.21 16.05
N LEU A 94 5.72 7.43 17.09
CA LEU A 94 4.95 6.25 17.46
C LEU A 94 3.47 6.61 17.72
N HIS A 95 3.24 7.65 18.55
CA HIS A 95 1.88 8.09 18.85
C HIS A 95 1.13 8.53 17.59
N HIS A 96 1.77 9.31 16.71
CA HIS A 96 1.20 9.71 15.43
C HIS A 96 0.89 8.50 14.53
N MET A 97 1.75 7.48 14.49
CA MET A 97 1.52 6.28 13.69
C MET A 97 0.37 5.44 14.23
N LEU A 98 0.25 5.31 15.56
CA LEU A 98 -0.88 4.64 16.20
C LEU A 98 -2.20 5.38 15.94
N GLN A 99 -2.19 6.72 16.03
CA GLN A 99 -3.37 7.53 15.66
C GLN A 99 -3.74 7.33 14.19
N LEU A 100 -2.76 7.30 13.29
CA LEU A 100 -2.99 7.06 11.87
C LEU A 100 -3.62 5.68 11.65
N GLY A 101 -3.11 4.65 12.34
CA GLY A 101 -3.68 3.30 12.31
C GLY A 101 -5.11 3.25 12.83
N ALA A 102 -5.40 3.90 13.95
CA ALA A 102 -6.74 3.97 14.52
C ALA A 102 -7.73 4.68 13.56
N LEU A 103 -7.31 5.78 12.93
CA LEU A 103 -8.10 6.48 11.92
C LEU A 103 -8.37 5.60 10.69
N TYR A 104 -7.38 4.81 10.25
CA TYR A 104 -7.57 3.86 9.16
C TYR A 104 -8.60 2.79 9.51
N ALA A 105 -8.44 2.15 10.68
CA ALA A 105 -9.36 1.14 11.15
C ALA A 105 -10.79 1.69 11.29
N ALA A 106 -10.95 2.88 11.88
CA ALA A 106 -12.25 3.54 12.01
C ALA A 106 -12.88 3.86 10.64
N GLY A 107 -12.10 4.40 9.70
CA GLY A 107 -12.57 4.68 8.35
C GLY A 107 -13.00 3.43 7.59
N PHE A 108 -12.17 2.38 7.65
CA PHE A 108 -12.46 1.11 6.98
C PHE A 108 -13.69 0.41 7.58
N LEU A 109 -13.76 0.29 8.91
CA LEU A 109 -14.91 -0.31 9.59
C LEU A 109 -16.18 0.53 9.37
N GLY A 110 -16.05 1.85 9.27
CA GLY A 110 -17.14 2.74 8.90
C GLY A 110 -17.68 2.45 7.49
N ILE A 111 -16.80 2.18 6.51
CA ILE A 111 -17.22 1.77 5.16
C ILE A 111 -17.98 0.44 5.21
N ILE A 112 -17.48 -0.55 5.95
CA ILE A 112 -18.13 -1.85 6.12
C ILE A 112 -19.51 -1.68 6.80
N ALA A 113 -19.60 -0.83 7.83
CA ALA A 113 -20.85 -0.55 8.50
C ALA A 113 -21.88 0.13 7.57
N LEU A 114 -21.43 1.07 6.73
CA LEU A 114 -22.28 1.70 5.73
C LEU A 114 -22.75 0.72 4.66
N SER A 115 -21.89 -0.16 4.17
CA SER A 115 -22.27 -1.19 3.19
C SER A 115 -23.30 -2.17 3.76
N SER A 116 -23.21 -2.46 5.05
CA SER A 116 -24.16 -3.36 5.75
C SER A 116 -25.61 -2.84 5.78
N LEU A 117 -25.81 -1.54 5.54
CA LEU A 117 -27.15 -0.97 5.41
C LEU A 117 -27.86 -1.40 4.12
N LEU A 118 -27.13 -1.87 3.12
CA LEU A 118 -27.65 -2.28 1.82
C LEU A 118 -27.99 -3.77 1.77
N ASP A 119 -27.19 -4.62 2.43
CA ASP A 119 -27.28 -6.08 2.31
C ASP A 119 -27.54 -6.81 3.65
N GLY A 120 -27.88 -6.06 4.71
CA GLY A 120 -28.06 -6.63 6.04
C GLY A 120 -26.80 -7.22 6.65
N GLY A 121 -25.62 -6.87 6.10
CA GLY A 121 -24.30 -7.27 6.62
C GLY A 121 -23.72 -8.53 5.98
N LEU A 122 -24.27 -9.02 4.87
CA LEU A 122 -23.71 -10.17 4.15
C LEU A 122 -22.27 -9.92 3.69
N PHE A 123 -21.99 -8.75 3.12
CA PHE A 123 -20.64 -8.36 2.70
C PHE A 123 -19.67 -8.31 3.88
N ALA A 124 -20.10 -7.76 5.01
CA ALA A 124 -19.30 -7.73 6.23
C ALA A 124 -18.97 -9.13 6.74
N GLN A 125 -19.94 -10.06 6.72
CA GLN A 125 -19.74 -11.45 7.14
C GLN A 125 -18.76 -12.19 6.24
N VAL A 126 -18.83 -12.00 4.93
CA VAL A 126 -17.88 -12.62 3.98
C VAL A 126 -16.49 -12.00 4.13
N TYR A 127 -16.40 -10.68 4.22
CA TYR A 127 -15.12 -9.96 4.18
C TYR A 127 -14.36 -9.97 5.51
N LEU A 128 -15.05 -9.79 6.65
CA LEU A 128 -14.43 -9.73 7.98
C LEU A 128 -14.73 -10.98 8.83
N GLY A 129 -15.88 -11.58 8.64
CA GLY A 129 -16.36 -12.71 9.44
C GLY A 129 -15.87 -14.08 8.94
N GLY A 130 -15.23 -14.14 7.77
CA GLY A 130 -14.72 -15.38 7.17
C GLY A 130 -15.82 -16.33 6.67
N ALA A 131 -17.05 -15.85 6.49
CA ALA A 131 -18.10 -16.64 5.85
C ALA A 131 -17.68 -16.96 4.39
N PRO A 132 -17.95 -18.18 3.89
CA PRO A 132 -17.58 -18.55 2.53
C PRO A 132 -18.42 -17.74 1.53
N LEU A 133 -17.75 -17.25 0.46
CA LEU A 133 -18.46 -16.66 -0.67
C LEU A 133 -19.07 -17.78 -1.51
N THR A 134 -20.39 -17.98 -1.37
CA THR A 134 -21.14 -18.93 -2.19
C THR A 134 -21.57 -18.28 -3.51
N GLN A 135 -21.94 -19.09 -4.51
CA GLN A 135 -22.47 -18.57 -5.78
C GLN A 135 -23.77 -17.77 -5.53
N GLU A 136 -24.66 -18.27 -4.68
CA GLU A 136 -25.90 -17.59 -4.29
C GLU A 136 -25.62 -16.20 -3.70
N THR A 137 -24.63 -16.09 -2.79
CA THR A 137 -24.24 -14.81 -2.21
C THR A 137 -23.64 -13.88 -3.28
N ALA A 138 -22.80 -14.40 -4.16
CA ALA A 138 -22.16 -13.60 -5.21
C ALA A 138 -23.16 -13.06 -6.24
N GLU A 139 -24.25 -13.79 -6.51
CA GLU A 139 -25.32 -13.41 -7.43
C GLU A 139 -26.38 -12.52 -6.78
N ASN A 140 -26.36 -12.36 -5.45
CA ASN A 140 -27.33 -11.52 -4.73
C ASN A 140 -27.12 -10.03 -5.09
N PRO A 141 -28.15 -9.33 -5.62
CA PRO A 141 -28.05 -7.92 -6.01
C PRO A 141 -27.68 -6.98 -4.86
N ASP A 142 -28.20 -7.23 -3.65
CA ASP A 142 -27.92 -6.38 -2.48
C ASP A 142 -26.47 -6.55 -2.03
N PHE A 143 -25.94 -7.79 -2.05
CA PHE A 143 -24.52 -8.06 -1.81
C PHE A 143 -23.63 -7.34 -2.83
N GLN A 144 -23.97 -7.39 -4.12
CA GLN A 144 -23.23 -6.70 -5.18
C GLN A 144 -23.27 -5.18 -4.98
N ALA A 145 -24.46 -4.62 -4.64
CA ALA A 145 -24.58 -3.19 -4.35
C ALA A 145 -23.71 -2.77 -3.16
N ALA A 146 -23.73 -3.52 -2.06
CA ALA A 146 -22.89 -3.30 -0.88
C ALA A 146 -21.40 -3.35 -1.23
N MET A 147 -20.98 -4.34 -2.01
CA MET A 147 -19.60 -4.48 -2.49
C MET A 147 -19.16 -3.27 -3.33
N TRP A 148 -19.98 -2.82 -4.28
CA TRP A 148 -19.63 -1.68 -5.14
C TRP A 148 -19.57 -0.38 -4.35
N VAL A 149 -20.49 -0.16 -3.40
CA VAL A 149 -20.47 1.00 -2.49
C VAL A 149 -19.22 0.97 -1.60
N ALA A 150 -18.89 -0.19 -1.03
CA ALA A 150 -17.69 -0.35 -0.23
C ALA A 150 -16.42 -0.04 -1.05
N MET A 151 -16.32 -0.55 -2.29
CA MET A 151 -15.20 -0.27 -3.19
C MET A 151 -15.11 1.23 -3.55
N ALA A 152 -16.23 1.87 -3.85
CA ALA A 152 -16.27 3.30 -4.18
C ALA A 152 -15.82 4.18 -3.00
N LEU A 153 -16.23 3.84 -1.77
CA LEU A 153 -15.81 4.54 -0.56
C LEU A 153 -14.38 4.21 -0.14
N TYR A 154 -13.89 3.01 -0.46
CA TYR A 154 -12.51 2.61 -0.17
C TYR A 154 -11.50 3.40 -1.02
N LEU A 155 -11.87 3.80 -2.24
CA LEU A 155 -10.96 4.59 -3.09
C LEU A 155 -10.50 5.89 -2.42
N PRO A 156 -11.37 6.82 -1.98
CA PRO A 156 -10.92 8.01 -1.26
C PRO A 156 -10.19 7.67 0.06
N LEU A 157 -10.60 6.65 0.78
CA LEU A 157 -9.89 6.20 1.97
C LEU A 157 -8.45 5.80 1.63
N SER A 158 -8.25 5.00 0.58
CA SER A 158 -6.92 4.58 0.15
C SER A 158 -6.03 5.76 -0.24
N LEU A 159 -6.57 6.78 -0.92
CA LEU A 159 -5.82 7.99 -1.30
C LEU A 159 -5.43 8.85 -0.08
N LEU A 160 -6.29 8.91 0.94
CA LEU A 160 -5.98 9.57 2.21
C LEU A 160 -4.76 8.93 2.90
N PHE A 161 -4.67 7.62 2.88
CA PHE A 161 -3.62 6.88 3.58
C PHE A 161 -2.42 6.50 2.71
N TRP A 162 -2.44 6.81 1.42
CA TRP A 162 -1.40 6.40 0.47
C TRP A 162 0.00 6.87 0.84
N HIS A 163 0.14 8.17 1.09
CA HIS A 163 1.42 8.80 1.45
C HIS A 163 1.53 9.11 2.95
N ALA A 164 0.43 9.05 3.69
CA ALA A 164 0.37 9.49 5.08
C ALA A 164 1.41 8.80 5.99
N PRO A 165 1.67 7.47 5.90
CA PRO A 165 2.70 6.83 6.72
C PRO A 165 4.10 7.40 6.47
N GLY A 166 4.44 7.67 5.20
CA GLY A 166 5.71 8.29 4.82
C GLY A 166 5.82 9.74 5.33
N LEU A 167 4.75 10.53 5.23
CA LEU A 167 4.72 11.92 5.72
C LEU A 167 4.91 11.99 7.23
N VAL A 168 4.27 11.08 7.98
CA VAL A 168 4.47 11.00 9.45
C VAL A 168 5.89 10.60 9.77
N HIS A 169 6.44 9.60 9.06
CA HIS A 169 7.76 9.05 9.38
C HIS A 169 8.90 9.99 8.97
N TRP A 170 8.96 10.42 7.71
CA TRP A 170 10.09 11.18 7.18
C TRP A 170 10.00 12.68 7.46
N HIS A 171 8.79 13.24 7.43
CA HIS A 171 8.58 14.69 7.61
C HIS A 171 8.02 15.08 8.97
N GLY A 172 7.67 14.11 9.84
CA GLY A 172 7.12 14.39 11.18
C GLY A 172 5.74 15.07 11.15
N VAL A 173 5.02 15.00 10.04
CA VAL A 173 3.71 15.64 9.87
C VAL A 173 2.67 14.98 10.80
N PRO A 174 1.85 15.79 11.54
CA PRO A 174 0.76 15.23 12.34
C PRO A 174 -0.24 14.41 11.52
N PRO A 175 -0.90 13.37 12.08
CA PRO A 175 -1.72 12.41 11.34
C PRO A 175 -2.78 13.05 10.44
N VAL A 176 -3.61 13.93 10.98
CA VAL A 176 -4.70 14.57 10.19
C VAL A 176 -4.16 15.42 9.03
N LYS A 177 -3.06 16.16 9.27
CA LYS A 177 -2.40 16.91 8.20
C LYS A 177 -1.77 15.99 7.16
N SER A 178 -1.23 14.84 7.57
CA SER A 178 -0.65 13.86 6.64
C SER A 178 -1.71 13.25 5.71
N LEU A 179 -2.92 13.00 6.20
CA LEU A 179 -4.05 12.55 5.38
C LEU A 179 -4.42 13.60 4.32
N PHE A 180 -4.53 14.87 4.74
CA PHE A 180 -4.81 15.95 3.81
C PHE A 180 -3.74 16.10 2.73
N PHE A 181 -2.46 16.10 3.10
CA PHE A 181 -1.39 16.20 2.11
C PHE A 181 -1.32 14.97 1.20
N SER A 182 -1.64 13.78 1.72
CA SER A 182 -1.69 12.56 0.91
C SER A 182 -2.75 12.65 -0.19
N ILE A 183 -4.00 12.97 0.15
CA ILE A 183 -5.06 13.06 -0.86
C ILE A 183 -4.81 14.19 -1.86
N VAL A 184 -4.33 15.36 -1.40
CA VAL A 184 -3.97 16.47 -2.30
C VAL A 184 -2.87 16.05 -3.28
N ALA A 185 -1.85 15.33 -2.82
CA ALA A 185 -0.79 14.82 -3.68
C ALA A 185 -1.32 13.84 -4.73
N CYS A 186 -2.17 12.89 -4.33
CA CYS A 186 -2.77 11.92 -5.24
C CYS A 186 -3.67 12.61 -6.28
N VAL A 187 -4.55 13.53 -5.85
CA VAL A 187 -5.49 14.23 -6.75
C VAL A 187 -4.75 15.16 -7.73
N ARG A 188 -3.72 15.87 -7.27
CA ARG A 188 -2.92 16.75 -8.16
C ARG A 188 -2.07 15.96 -9.14
N ASN A 189 -1.77 14.71 -8.84
CA ASN A 189 -1.04 13.77 -9.71
C ASN A 189 -1.96 12.67 -10.29
N ILE A 190 -3.27 12.94 -10.40
CA ILE A 190 -4.27 11.92 -10.77
C ILE A 190 -3.91 11.20 -12.08
N GLY A 191 -3.36 11.91 -13.07
CA GLY A 191 -2.93 11.31 -14.34
C GLY A 191 -1.83 10.25 -14.15
N ALA A 192 -0.85 10.51 -13.29
CA ALA A 192 0.20 9.54 -12.97
C ALA A 192 -0.35 8.37 -12.16
N PHE A 193 -1.25 8.61 -11.20
CA PHE A 193 -1.91 7.56 -10.42
C PHE A 193 -2.84 6.68 -11.25
N THR A 194 -3.54 7.26 -12.24
CA THR A 194 -4.36 6.48 -13.19
C THR A 194 -3.49 5.55 -14.03
N VAL A 195 -2.40 6.05 -14.62
CA VAL A 195 -1.46 5.21 -15.39
C VAL A 195 -0.80 4.15 -14.50
N TYR A 196 -0.48 4.48 -13.25
CA TYR A 196 0.05 3.55 -12.26
C TYR A 196 -0.95 2.44 -11.93
N GLY A 197 -2.22 2.78 -11.66
CA GLY A 197 -3.28 1.82 -11.40
C GLY A 197 -3.55 0.90 -12.58
N LEU A 198 -3.68 1.48 -13.79
CA LEU A 198 -3.85 0.70 -15.03
C LEU A 198 -2.63 -0.20 -15.32
N GLY A 199 -1.42 0.28 -15.04
CA GLY A 199 -0.20 -0.51 -15.16
C GLY A 199 -0.21 -1.74 -14.25
N TRP A 200 -0.59 -1.59 -12.98
CA TRP A 200 -0.72 -2.71 -12.06
C TRP A 200 -1.88 -3.64 -12.44
N MET A 201 -3.03 -3.11 -12.88
CA MET A 201 -4.11 -3.94 -13.39
C MET A 201 -3.65 -4.81 -14.56
N ALA A 202 -2.89 -4.24 -15.50
CA ALA A 202 -2.31 -5.01 -16.62
C ALA A 202 -1.34 -6.09 -16.12
N VAL A 203 -0.47 -5.79 -15.15
CA VAL A 203 0.47 -6.78 -14.56
C VAL A 203 -0.30 -7.93 -13.92
N PHE A 204 -1.33 -7.64 -13.11
CA PHE A 204 -2.15 -8.68 -12.47
C PHE A 204 -2.94 -9.49 -13.50
N ALA A 205 -3.53 -8.85 -14.51
CA ALA A 205 -4.27 -9.53 -15.57
C ALA A 205 -3.37 -10.47 -16.40
N ILE A 206 -2.21 -9.98 -16.82
CA ILE A 206 -1.23 -10.79 -17.59
C ILE A 206 -0.77 -11.99 -16.72
N GLY A 207 -0.44 -11.75 -15.45
CA GLY A 207 -0.04 -12.82 -14.53
C GLY A 207 -1.11 -13.89 -14.37
N GLY A 208 -2.37 -13.48 -14.19
CA GLY A 208 -3.51 -14.40 -14.10
C GLY A 208 -3.70 -15.23 -15.36
N VAL A 209 -3.62 -14.60 -16.53
CA VAL A 209 -3.71 -15.31 -17.82
C VAL A 209 -2.57 -16.31 -17.98
N LEU A 210 -1.33 -15.92 -17.67
CA LEU A 210 -0.17 -16.82 -17.77
C LEU A 210 -0.31 -18.05 -16.86
N VAL A 211 -0.76 -17.89 -15.62
CA VAL A 211 -1.01 -19.02 -14.71
C VAL A 211 -2.13 -19.91 -15.24
N SER A 212 -3.20 -19.33 -15.75
CA SER A 212 -4.32 -20.08 -16.31
C SER A 212 -3.89 -20.92 -17.53
N LEU A 213 -3.12 -20.32 -18.44
CA LEU A 213 -2.57 -21.03 -19.61
C LEU A 213 -1.59 -22.15 -19.21
N LEU A 214 -0.68 -21.85 -18.25
CA LEU A 214 0.27 -22.85 -17.76
C LEU A 214 -0.44 -24.01 -17.08
N SER A 215 -1.41 -23.74 -16.22
CA SER A 215 -2.18 -24.79 -15.54
C SER A 215 -2.98 -25.64 -16.52
N GLY A 216 -3.58 -25.02 -17.53
CA GLY A 216 -4.27 -25.72 -18.60
C GLY A 216 -3.32 -26.63 -19.41
N LEU A 217 -2.13 -26.14 -19.76
CA LEU A 217 -1.11 -26.92 -20.47
C LEU A 217 -0.65 -28.14 -19.64
N LEU A 218 -0.37 -27.94 -18.34
CA LEU A 218 0.05 -29.00 -17.43
C LEU A 218 -1.05 -30.06 -17.25
N ALA A 219 -2.32 -29.66 -17.30
CA ALA A 219 -3.45 -30.59 -17.28
C ALA A 219 -3.54 -31.43 -18.56
N VAL A 220 -3.38 -30.77 -19.75
CA VAL A 220 -3.42 -31.47 -21.05
C VAL A 220 -2.27 -32.49 -21.19
N VAL A 221 -1.07 -32.16 -20.70
CA VAL A 221 0.11 -33.04 -20.72
C VAL A 221 0.01 -34.16 -19.68
N GLY A 222 -1.01 -34.13 -18.80
CA GLY A 222 -1.22 -35.14 -17.76
C GLY A 222 -0.32 -35.04 -16.53
N ILE A 223 0.40 -33.93 -16.38
CA ILE A 223 1.21 -33.65 -15.18
C ILE A 223 0.31 -33.32 -14.00
N LEU A 224 -0.81 -32.62 -14.25
CA LEU A 224 -1.84 -32.32 -13.26
C LEU A 224 -3.05 -33.25 -13.47
N PRO A 225 -3.39 -34.11 -12.50
CA PRO A 225 -4.61 -34.90 -12.57
C PRO A 225 -5.85 -33.98 -12.63
N PRO A 226 -6.87 -34.34 -13.45
CA PRO A 226 -8.06 -33.48 -13.63
C PRO A 226 -8.76 -33.09 -12.33
N GLY A 227 -8.80 -33.97 -11.33
CA GLY A 227 -9.40 -33.72 -10.02
C GLY A 227 -8.62 -32.73 -9.15
N ASN A 228 -7.33 -32.54 -9.40
CA ASN A 228 -6.47 -31.66 -8.60
C ASN A 228 -6.23 -30.28 -9.27
N VAL A 229 -6.65 -30.10 -10.52
CA VAL A 229 -6.43 -28.86 -11.27
C VAL A 229 -6.96 -27.62 -10.53
N PRO A 230 -8.21 -27.60 -10.01
CA PRO A 230 -8.72 -26.43 -9.32
C PRO A 230 -7.93 -26.06 -8.07
N GLY A 231 -7.56 -27.02 -7.24
CA GLY A 231 -6.79 -26.81 -6.01
C GLY A 231 -5.37 -26.31 -6.27
N THR A 232 -4.67 -26.96 -7.23
CA THR A 232 -3.31 -26.56 -7.62
C THR A 232 -3.29 -25.18 -8.26
N MET A 233 -4.24 -24.91 -9.18
CA MET A 233 -4.40 -23.60 -9.81
C MET A 233 -4.67 -22.52 -8.78
N GLY A 234 -5.56 -22.77 -7.81
CA GLY A 234 -5.85 -21.85 -6.71
C GLY A 234 -4.61 -21.52 -5.89
N GLY A 235 -3.83 -22.53 -5.51
CA GLY A 235 -2.58 -22.36 -4.77
C GLY A 235 -1.53 -21.51 -5.53
N ILE A 236 -1.34 -21.80 -6.82
CA ILE A 236 -0.42 -21.02 -7.68
C ILE A 236 -0.91 -19.58 -7.84
N MET A 237 -2.21 -19.38 -8.03
CA MET A 237 -2.80 -18.02 -8.14
C MET A 237 -2.60 -17.21 -6.86
N VAL A 238 -2.81 -17.82 -5.68
CA VAL A 238 -2.54 -17.16 -4.39
C VAL A 238 -1.06 -16.82 -4.26
N GLY A 239 -0.16 -17.74 -4.56
CA GLY A 239 1.29 -17.49 -4.52
C GLY A 239 1.71 -16.35 -5.45
N LEU A 240 1.20 -16.34 -6.69
CA LEU A 240 1.44 -15.26 -7.66
C LEU A 240 0.89 -13.93 -7.16
N ALA A 241 -0.34 -13.91 -6.65
CA ALA A 241 -0.96 -12.70 -6.11
C ALA A 241 -0.14 -12.11 -4.95
N MET A 242 0.42 -12.95 -4.08
CA MET A 242 1.30 -12.52 -2.99
C MET A 242 2.60 -11.90 -3.49
N VAL A 243 3.24 -12.51 -4.51
CA VAL A 243 4.44 -11.95 -5.15
C VAL A 243 4.12 -10.60 -5.80
N MET A 244 3.03 -10.51 -6.54
CA MET A 244 2.59 -9.26 -7.18
C MET A 244 2.22 -8.19 -6.17
N ALA A 245 1.55 -8.55 -5.07
CA ALA A 245 1.27 -7.63 -3.96
C ALA A 245 2.57 -7.11 -3.34
N THR A 246 3.58 -7.97 -3.15
CA THR A 246 4.90 -7.54 -2.68
C THR A 246 5.53 -6.51 -3.62
N MET A 247 5.50 -6.75 -4.94
CA MET A 247 6.00 -5.79 -5.95
C MET A 247 5.22 -4.47 -5.90
N PHE A 248 3.90 -4.54 -5.75
CA PHE A 248 3.02 -3.38 -5.63
C PHE A 248 3.39 -2.54 -4.40
N PHE A 249 3.46 -3.14 -3.21
CA PHE A 249 3.84 -2.43 -1.98
C PHE A 249 5.26 -1.87 -2.06
N SER A 250 6.18 -2.57 -2.76
CA SER A 250 7.53 -2.08 -3.00
C SER A 250 7.57 -0.84 -3.91
N SER A 251 6.54 -0.62 -4.71
CA SER A 251 6.46 0.53 -5.62
C SER A 251 5.96 1.82 -4.95
N ILE A 252 5.28 1.74 -3.81
CA ILE A 252 4.67 2.90 -3.14
C ILE A 252 5.71 3.97 -2.76
N VAL A 253 6.92 3.56 -2.38
CA VAL A 253 8.00 4.50 -2.03
C VAL A 253 8.36 5.44 -3.19
N PHE A 254 8.22 4.99 -4.44
CA PHE A 254 8.54 5.82 -5.61
C PHE A 254 7.47 6.89 -5.84
N THR A 255 6.20 6.56 -5.62
CA THR A 255 5.12 7.55 -5.68
C THR A 255 5.33 8.65 -4.63
N PHE A 256 5.77 8.27 -3.43
CA PHE A 256 6.08 9.21 -2.35
C PHE A 256 7.29 10.10 -2.71
N ARG A 257 8.40 9.48 -3.12
CA ARG A 257 9.66 10.19 -3.41
C ARG A 257 9.52 11.20 -4.55
N ASP A 258 8.72 10.89 -5.57
CA ASP A 258 8.57 11.76 -6.73
C ASP A 258 7.50 12.85 -6.50
N CYS A 259 6.61 12.68 -5.50
CA CYS A 259 5.60 13.67 -5.13
C CYS A 259 6.09 14.65 -4.04
N PHE A 260 7.11 14.30 -3.23
CA PHE A 260 7.56 15.12 -2.12
C PHE A 260 9.08 15.28 -2.10
N ASP A 261 9.55 16.46 -1.69
CA ASP A 261 10.98 16.69 -1.46
C ASP A 261 11.55 15.71 -0.42
N PRO A 262 12.85 15.39 -0.51
CA PRO A 262 13.54 14.71 0.57
C PRO A 262 13.42 15.47 1.88
N PRO A 263 13.39 14.81 3.05
CA PRO A 263 13.38 15.50 4.32
C PRO A 263 14.66 16.34 4.48
N GLU A 264 14.49 17.58 4.93
CA GLU A 264 15.61 18.49 5.22
C GLU A 264 16.53 17.84 6.26
N LYS A 265 17.84 17.81 5.96
CA LYS A 265 18.82 17.35 6.93
C LYS A 265 18.89 18.37 8.07
N PRO A 266 18.81 17.96 9.35
CA PRO A 266 19.03 18.86 10.46
C PRO A 266 20.41 19.52 10.33
N GLY A 267 20.46 20.85 10.18
CA GLY A 267 21.70 21.62 10.17
C GLY A 267 22.18 22.17 8.82
N THR A 268 21.39 22.08 7.75
CA THR A 268 21.68 22.86 6.54
C THR A 268 21.05 24.26 6.71
N PRO A 269 21.82 25.36 6.84
CA PRO A 269 21.25 26.69 6.85
C PRO A 269 20.51 26.94 5.54
N GLU A 270 19.33 27.51 5.65
CA GLU A 270 18.52 27.96 4.52
C GLU A 270 19.36 28.96 3.70
N ALA A 271 19.84 28.53 2.53
CA ALA A 271 20.69 29.34 1.66
C ALA A 271 19.96 30.55 1.02
N ASP A 272 18.71 30.79 1.40
CA ASP A 272 17.83 31.79 0.79
C ASP A 272 17.63 33.06 1.64
N ASN A 273 18.29 33.17 2.81
CA ASN A 273 18.26 34.36 3.66
C ASN A 273 19.62 35.10 3.73
N ALA A 274 20.53 34.84 2.78
CA ALA A 274 21.69 35.68 2.63
C ALA A 274 21.23 37.03 2.06
N LEU A 275 21.13 38.06 2.93
CA LEU A 275 21.06 39.45 2.51
C LEU A 275 22.20 39.68 1.50
N PRO A 276 21.94 40.40 0.39
CA PRO A 276 23.01 40.75 -0.54
C PRO A 276 24.09 41.53 0.21
N PRO A 277 25.36 41.32 -0.12
CA PRO A 277 26.45 42.03 0.53
C PRO A 277 26.25 43.55 0.40
N PRO A 278 26.59 44.32 1.43
CA PRO A 278 26.45 45.77 1.39
C PRO A 278 27.26 46.29 0.19
N THR A 279 26.62 47.10 -0.65
CA THR A 279 27.28 47.84 -1.72
C THR A 279 28.31 48.79 -1.09
N GLU A 280 29.57 48.57 -1.43
CA GLU A 280 30.65 49.49 -1.04
C GLU A 280 30.33 50.89 -1.56
N PRO A 281 30.54 51.96 -0.74
CA PRO A 281 30.39 53.34 -1.21
C PRO A 281 31.50 53.62 -2.21
N GLY A 282 31.10 54.05 -3.43
CA GLY A 282 32.05 54.45 -4.47
C GLY A 282 32.94 55.57 -3.95
N THR A 283 34.25 55.36 -4.11
CA THR A 283 35.25 56.41 -3.99
C THR A 283 35.28 57.19 -5.29
N ASP A 284 34.70 58.42 -5.24
CA ASP A 284 35.03 59.47 -6.20
C ASP A 284 36.38 60.08 -5.91
#